data_7108ae634127e609b73128f562fb49d6
#
_entry.id   7108ae634127e609b73128f562fb49d6
#
_cell.length_a   1.000
_cell.length_b   1.000
_cell.length_c   1.000
_cell.angle_alpha   90.00
_cell.angle_beta   90.00
_cell.angle_gamma   90.00
#
_symmetry.space_group_name_H-M   'P 1'
#
loop_
_entity.id
_entity.type
_entity.pdbx_description
1 polymer ?
#
loop_
_entity_poly.entity_id
_entity_poly.type
_entity_poly.pdbx_seq_one_letter_code
_entity_poly.pdbx_strand_id
1 'polypeptide(L)'
;MVSGHPVRDGVVAGLLGAISVAAWFFFLDILAGRPFFTPAVLGAAVLQLVGGGFGGRGLVTHVVIYTIVHVAAFVALGIVTALASNALELERRPRGIIGFLALFAMLELAYLAAVGVAAASELFGAYAWWQFGIANLIAALLMGRYIWRAHHAKPFWQLRTLHEKRT
;
A
#
# COMPACT_ATOMS: atom_id res chain seq x y z
N MET A 1 7.59 20.43 -10.87
CA MET A 1 8.24 19.57 -11.88
C MET A 1 7.50 18.25 -11.87
N VAL A 2 6.98 17.83 -13.02
CA VAL A 2 6.22 16.58 -13.14
C VAL A 2 7.22 15.43 -13.14
N SER A 3 6.96 14.36 -12.38
CA SER A 3 7.75 13.12 -12.44
C SER A 3 7.73 12.58 -13.88
N GLY A 4 8.89 12.23 -14.42
CA GLY A 4 8.99 11.72 -15.80
C GLY A 4 8.30 10.36 -16.00
N HIS A 5 8.01 9.62 -14.91
CA HIS A 5 7.46 8.26 -14.95
C HIS A 5 6.48 7.98 -13.80
N PRO A 6 5.31 8.64 -13.75
CA PRO A 6 4.39 8.53 -12.61
C PRO A 6 3.90 7.10 -12.37
N VAL A 7 3.71 6.30 -13.41
CA VAL A 7 3.30 4.90 -13.28
C VAL A 7 4.38 4.07 -12.58
N ARG A 8 5.64 4.21 -12.99
CA ARG A 8 6.77 3.52 -12.35
C ARG A 8 6.89 3.90 -10.87
N ASP A 9 6.80 5.19 -10.59
CA ASP A 9 6.91 5.71 -9.22
C ASP A 9 5.72 5.22 -8.37
N GLY A 10 4.53 5.14 -8.97
CA GLY A 10 3.35 4.57 -8.34
C GLY A 10 3.49 3.08 -8.03
N VAL A 11 4.05 2.29 -8.96
CA VAL A 11 4.33 0.86 -8.74
C VAL A 11 5.28 0.67 -7.54
N VAL A 12 6.39 1.42 -7.51
CA VAL A 12 7.36 1.30 -6.40
C VAL A 12 6.75 1.75 -5.08
N ALA A 13 6.00 2.86 -5.08
CA ALA A 13 5.29 3.32 -3.88
C ALA A 13 4.29 2.26 -3.39
N GLY A 14 3.50 1.68 -4.29
CA GLY A 14 2.56 0.62 -3.96
C GLY A 14 3.23 -0.63 -3.37
N LEU A 15 4.34 -1.07 -3.95
CA LEU A 15 5.12 -2.19 -3.41
C LEU A 15 5.64 -1.89 -1.99
N LEU A 16 6.13 -0.67 -1.73
CA LEU A 16 6.56 -0.26 -0.39
C LEU A 16 5.40 -0.30 0.60
N GLY A 17 4.22 0.18 0.20
CA GLY A 17 3.01 0.10 1.02
C GLY A 17 2.61 -1.35 1.31
N ALA A 18 2.53 -2.20 0.29
CA ALA A 18 2.18 -3.60 0.42
C ALA A 18 3.12 -4.35 1.38
N ILE A 19 4.43 -4.19 1.19
CA ILE A 19 5.44 -4.83 2.04
C ILE A 19 5.32 -4.35 3.48
N SER A 20 5.09 -3.06 3.71
CA SER A 20 5.02 -2.51 5.07
C SER A 20 3.82 -3.05 5.85
N VAL A 21 2.64 -3.13 5.22
CA VAL A 21 1.44 -3.69 5.84
C VAL A 21 1.59 -5.19 6.08
N ALA A 22 2.12 -5.92 5.09
CA ALA A 22 2.37 -7.35 5.23
C ALA A 22 3.37 -7.65 6.35
N ALA A 23 4.46 -6.89 6.45
CA ALA A 23 5.47 -7.04 7.51
C ALA A 23 4.87 -6.74 8.90
N TRP A 24 4.04 -5.70 9.03
CA TRP A 24 3.37 -5.35 10.28
C TRP A 24 2.47 -6.49 10.77
N PHE A 25 1.56 -6.99 9.93
CA PHE A 25 0.66 -8.06 10.33
C PHE A 25 1.39 -9.39 10.52
N PHE A 26 2.41 -9.68 9.72
CA PHE A 26 3.24 -10.87 9.93
C PHE A 26 3.94 -10.83 11.30
N PHE A 27 4.44 -9.66 11.70
CA PHE A 27 5.01 -9.48 13.04
C PHE A 27 3.97 -9.73 14.14
N LEU A 28 2.76 -9.19 14.01
CA LEU A 28 1.67 -9.43 14.96
C LEU A 28 1.23 -10.90 14.99
N ASP A 29 1.15 -11.56 13.83
CA ASP A 29 0.83 -12.98 13.71
C ASP A 29 1.86 -13.85 14.45
N ILE A 30 3.17 -13.52 14.33
CA ILE A 30 4.23 -14.23 15.07
C ILE A 30 4.08 -14.03 16.56
N LEU A 31 3.84 -12.80 17.03
CA LEU A 31 3.65 -12.52 18.45
C LEU A 31 2.43 -13.27 19.02
N ALA A 32 1.39 -13.46 18.19
CA ALA A 32 0.20 -14.23 18.57
C ALA A 32 0.40 -15.75 18.45
N GLY A 33 1.59 -16.24 18.07
CA GLY A 33 1.89 -17.66 17.86
C GLY A 33 1.17 -18.28 16.66
N ARG A 34 0.67 -17.48 15.73
CA ARG A 34 -0.12 -17.91 14.57
C ARG A 34 0.44 -17.33 13.26
N PRO A 35 1.67 -17.65 12.87
CA PRO A 35 2.28 -17.11 11.67
C PRO A 35 1.40 -17.38 10.46
N PHE A 36 1.22 -16.36 9.61
CA PHE A 36 0.34 -16.36 8.43
C PHE A 36 -1.17 -16.38 8.69
N PHE A 37 -1.63 -16.13 9.91
CA PHE A 37 -3.05 -16.08 10.22
C PHE A 37 -3.78 -15.01 9.39
N THR A 38 -3.28 -13.77 9.39
CA THR A 38 -3.89 -12.67 8.64
C THR A 38 -4.03 -12.97 7.15
N PRO A 39 -2.97 -13.34 6.40
CA PRO A 39 -3.10 -13.65 4.99
C PRO A 39 -3.92 -14.91 4.72
N ALA A 40 -3.97 -15.86 5.64
CA ALA A 40 -4.80 -17.06 5.49
C ALA A 40 -6.31 -16.73 5.55
N VAL A 41 -6.71 -15.95 6.56
CA VAL A 41 -8.12 -15.55 6.74
C VAL A 41 -8.58 -14.66 5.59
N LEU A 42 -7.79 -13.66 5.22
CA LEU A 42 -8.13 -12.77 4.11
C LEU A 42 -8.12 -13.48 2.76
N GLY A 43 -7.21 -14.43 2.55
CA GLY A 43 -7.19 -15.25 1.33
C GLY A 43 -8.40 -16.17 1.22
N ALA A 44 -8.83 -16.78 2.33
CA ALA A 44 -10.07 -17.56 2.37
C ALA A 44 -11.28 -16.69 2.05
N ALA A 45 -11.35 -15.47 2.60
CA ALA A 45 -12.43 -14.53 2.34
C ALA A 45 -12.48 -14.11 0.86
N VAL A 46 -11.32 -13.81 0.24
CA VAL A 46 -11.25 -13.51 -1.20
C VAL A 46 -11.79 -14.67 -2.04
N LEU A 47 -11.42 -15.90 -1.70
CA LEU A 47 -11.92 -17.09 -2.42
C LEU A 47 -13.42 -17.27 -2.29
N GLN A 48 -13.98 -17.01 -1.12
CA GLN A 48 -15.44 -17.06 -0.91
C GLN A 48 -16.16 -16.02 -1.80
N LEU A 49 -15.61 -14.81 -1.93
CA LEU A 49 -16.19 -13.75 -2.74
C LEU A 49 -16.27 -14.09 -4.24
N VAL A 50 -15.29 -14.81 -4.77
CA VAL A 50 -15.29 -15.21 -6.20
C VAL A 50 -16.10 -16.48 -6.46
N GLY A 51 -16.95 -16.90 -5.51
CA GLY A 51 -17.85 -18.04 -5.67
C GLY A 51 -17.14 -19.40 -5.72
N GLY A 52 -15.89 -19.40 -5.31
CA GLY A 52 -15.10 -20.62 -5.28
C GLY A 52 -15.51 -21.52 -4.14
N GLY A 53 -16.17 -22.61 -4.45
CA GLY A 53 -16.28 -23.76 -3.54
C GLY A 53 -14.90 -24.37 -3.28
N PHE A 54 -13.97 -23.54 -2.85
CA PHE A 54 -12.58 -23.90 -2.59
C PHE A 54 -12.38 -24.45 -1.17
N GLY A 55 -13.43 -24.98 -0.59
CA GLY A 55 -13.35 -25.71 0.67
C GLY A 55 -12.26 -26.78 0.59
N GLY A 56 -11.32 -26.74 1.52
CA GLY A 56 -10.23 -27.72 1.60
C GLY A 56 -8.91 -27.33 0.94
N ARG A 57 -8.76 -26.12 0.39
CA ARG A 57 -7.45 -25.66 -0.07
C ARG A 57 -6.58 -25.26 1.11
N GLY A 58 -5.32 -25.72 1.10
CA GLY A 58 -4.39 -25.53 2.22
C GLY A 58 -3.97 -24.07 2.43
N LEU A 59 -3.36 -23.80 3.57
CA LEU A 59 -2.81 -22.51 4.01
C LEU A 59 -2.04 -21.79 2.88
N VAL A 60 -1.21 -22.50 2.15
CA VAL A 60 -0.37 -21.92 1.09
C VAL A 60 -1.23 -21.28 0.00
N THR A 61 -2.33 -21.92 -0.42
CA THR A 61 -3.22 -21.35 -1.45
C THR A 61 -3.84 -20.04 -0.99
N HIS A 62 -4.32 -19.97 0.26
CA HIS A 62 -4.90 -18.75 0.82
C HIS A 62 -3.87 -17.61 0.89
N VAL A 63 -2.67 -17.91 1.38
CA VAL A 63 -1.58 -16.92 1.49
C VAL A 63 -1.18 -16.40 0.12
N VAL A 64 -1.04 -17.27 -0.89
CA VAL A 64 -0.67 -16.86 -2.26
C VAL A 64 -1.75 -15.97 -2.88
N ILE A 65 -3.03 -16.36 -2.78
CA ILE A 65 -4.12 -15.56 -3.34
C ILE A 65 -4.23 -14.21 -2.67
N TYR A 66 -4.17 -14.18 -1.33
CA TYR A 66 -4.11 -12.91 -0.60
C TYR A 66 -2.95 -12.05 -1.06
N THR A 67 -1.74 -12.61 -1.17
CA THR A 67 -0.55 -11.86 -1.57
C THR A 67 -0.72 -11.23 -2.94
N ILE A 68 -1.25 -11.96 -3.92
CA ILE A 68 -1.49 -11.44 -5.27
C ILE A 68 -2.47 -10.27 -5.23
N VAL A 69 -3.62 -10.45 -4.56
CA VAL A 69 -4.66 -9.41 -4.46
C VAL A 69 -4.15 -8.20 -3.70
N HIS A 70 -3.45 -8.43 -2.58
CA HIS A 70 -2.88 -7.38 -1.74
C HIS A 70 -1.87 -6.52 -2.50
N VAL A 71 -0.91 -7.14 -3.16
CA VAL A 71 0.10 -6.43 -3.96
C VAL A 71 -0.56 -5.68 -5.12
N ALA A 72 -1.49 -6.32 -5.85
CA ALA A 72 -2.20 -5.68 -6.95
C ALA A 72 -2.98 -4.44 -6.49
N ALA A 73 -3.70 -4.54 -5.36
CA ALA A 73 -4.44 -3.42 -4.79
C ALA A 73 -3.53 -2.24 -4.40
N PHE A 74 -2.42 -2.53 -3.72
CA PHE A 74 -1.46 -1.50 -3.33
C PHE A 74 -0.74 -0.87 -4.52
N VAL A 75 -0.40 -1.65 -5.54
CA VAL A 75 0.20 -1.14 -6.78
C VAL A 75 -0.80 -0.22 -7.51
N ALA A 76 -2.06 -0.64 -7.64
CA ALA A 76 -3.10 0.20 -8.22
C ALA A 76 -3.26 1.52 -7.45
N LEU A 77 -3.32 1.44 -6.11
CA LEU A 77 -3.40 2.59 -5.23
C LEU A 77 -2.20 3.53 -5.38
N GLY A 78 -0.99 2.97 -5.44
CA GLY A 78 0.23 3.74 -5.65
C GLY A 78 0.24 4.47 -7.00
N ILE A 79 -0.21 3.81 -8.08
CA ILE A 79 -0.32 4.43 -9.40
C ILE A 79 -1.34 5.58 -9.37
N VAL A 80 -2.53 5.35 -8.80
CA VAL A 80 -3.56 6.40 -8.67
C VAL A 80 -3.03 7.59 -7.89
N THR A 81 -2.35 7.34 -6.77
CA THR A 81 -1.76 8.40 -5.94
C THR A 81 -0.68 9.19 -6.68
N ALA A 82 0.20 8.50 -7.42
CA ALA A 82 1.24 9.17 -8.20
C ALA A 82 0.66 10.01 -9.35
N LEU A 83 -0.36 9.49 -10.06
CA LEU A 83 -1.06 10.23 -11.12
C LEU A 83 -1.81 11.44 -10.55
N ALA A 84 -2.53 11.26 -9.43
CA ALA A 84 -3.23 12.36 -8.77
C ALA A 84 -2.26 13.44 -8.25
N SER A 85 -1.11 13.04 -7.70
CA SER A 85 -0.06 13.98 -7.27
C SER A 85 0.46 14.83 -8.42
N ASN A 86 0.66 14.23 -9.59
CA ASN A 86 1.06 14.95 -10.79
C ASN A 86 -0.05 15.90 -11.30
N ALA A 87 -1.29 15.42 -11.37
CA ALA A 87 -2.41 16.18 -11.92
C ALA A 87 -2.80 17.39 -11.05
N LEU A 88 -2.68 17.25 -9.73
CA LEU A 88 -3.14 18.25 -8.75
C LEU A 88 -1.99 19.14 -8.24
N GLU A 89 -0.77 18.96 -8.73
CA GLU A 89 0.43 19.67 -8.25
C GLU A 89 0.50 19.69 -6.70
N LEU A 90 0.26 18.53 -6.07
CA LEU A 90 0.20 18.38 -4.61
C LEU A 90 1.55 18.63 -3.92
N GLU A 91 2.58 18.99 -4.67
CA GLU A 91 3.96 19.20 -4.20
C GLU A 91 4.12 20.45 -3.32
N ARG A 92 3.19 21.40 -3.39
CA ARG A 92 3.29 22.66 -2.62
C ARG A 92 2.72 22.44 -1.21
N ARG A 93 3.47 22.87 -0.19
CA ARG A 93 2.89 23.01 1.16
C ARG A 93 1.73 24.02 1.08
N PRO A 94 0.56 23.81 1.62
CA PRO A 94 0.03 22.71 2.46
C PRO A 94 -0.53 21.50 1.68
N ARG A 95 -0.54 21.54 0.35
CA ARG A 95 -1.15 20.50 -0.51
C ARG A 95 -0.54 19.11 -0.30
N GLY A 96 0.76 19.03 0.02
CA GLY A 96 1.40 17.76 0.35
C GLY A 96 0.80 17.06 1.58
N ILE A 97 0.41 17.83 2.60
CA ILE A 97 -0.27 17.32 3.78
C ILE A 97 -1.67 16.79 3.40
N ILE A 98 -2.39 17.53 2.56
CA ILE A 98 -3.71 17.12 2.06
C ILE A 98 -3.60 15.82 1.27
N GLY A 99 -2.59 15.71 0.39
CA GLY A 99 -2.32 14.48 -0.36
C GLY A 99 -2.02 13.27 0.54
N PHE A 100 -1.23 13.48 1.59
CA PHE A 100 -0.94 12.46 2.60
C PHE A 100 -2.20 12.02 3.35
N LEU A 101 -3.00 12.97 3.83
CA LEU A 101 -4.26 12.68 4.53
C LEU A 101 -5.26 11.97 3.63
N ALA A 102 -5.35 12.37 2.34
CA ALA A 102 -6.20 11.70 1.37
C ALA A 102 -5.75 10.25 1.11
N LEU A 103 -4.45 10.01 0.98
CA LEU A 103 -3.90 8.67 0.85
C LEU A 103 -4.20 7.81 2.08
N PHE A 104 -3.98 8.35 3.27
CA PHE A 104 -4.28 7.66 4.51
C PHE A 104 -5.77 7.33 4.62
N ALA A 105 -6.66 8.30 4.38
CA ALA A 105 -8.11 8.08 4.38
C ALA A 105 -8.53 7.03 3.34
N MET A 106 -7.93 7.01 2.16
CA MET A 106 -8.21 6.03 1.12
C MET A 106 -7.79 4.62 1.55
N LEU A 107 -6.65 4.46 2.24
CA LEU A 107 -6.22 3.19 2.82
C LEU A 107 -7.20 2.70 3.90
N GLU A 108 -7.66 3.59 4.77
CA GLU A 108 -8.66 3.26 5.80
C GLU A 108 -10.00 2.84 5.18
N LEU A 109 -10.48 3.57 4.16
CA LEU A 109 -11.70 3.21 3.45
C LEU A 109 -11.57 1.87 2.70
N ALA A 110 -10.45 1.63 2.07
CA ALA A 110 -10.18 0.36 1.39
C ALA A 110 -10.15 -0.80 2.39
N TYR A 111 -9.56 -0.60 3.57
CA TYR A 111 -9.59 -1.57 4.67
C TYR A 111 -11.03 -1.83 5.14
N LEU A 112 -11.82 -0.79 5.43
CA LEU A 112 -13.20 -0.94 5.86
C LEU A 112 -14.06 -1.66 4.81
N ALA A 113 -13.87 -1.34 3.53
CA ALA A 113 -14.55 -2.02 2.44
C ALA A 113 -14.15 -3.50 2.37
N ALA A 114 -12.85 -3.82 2.43
CA ALA A 114 -12.36 -5.19 2.39
C ALA A 114 -12.90 -6.03 3.56
N VAL A 115 -12.93 -5.45 4.75
CA VAL A 115 -13.46 -6.10 5.94
C VAL A 115 -14.98 -6.27 5.85
N GLY A 116 -15.72 -5.25 5.41
CA GLY A 116 -17.17 -5.32 5.24
C GLY A 116 -17.60 -6.36 4.23
N VAL A 117 -16.85 -6.49 3.12
CA VAL A 117 -17.15 -7.47 2.07
C VAL A 117 -16.73 -8.89 2.47
N ALA A 118 -15.59 -9.01 3.16
CA ALA A 118 -15.04 -10.33 3.50
C ALA A 118 -15.78 -11.03 4.66
N ALA A 119 -16.73 -10.36 5.33
CA ALA A 119 -17.36 -10.86 6.57
C ALA A 119 -16.32 -11.44 7.56
N ALA A 120 -15.13 -10.82 7.58
CA ALA A 120 -13.95 -11.32 8.29
C ALA A 120 -14.06 -11.06 9.80
N SER A 121 -15.17 -11.51 10.40
CA SER A 121 -15.43 -11.43 11.84
C SER A 121 -14.29 -11.98 12.69
N GLU A 122 -13.57 -12.98 12.18
CA GLU A 122 -12.41 -13.57 12.85
C GLU A 122 -11.25 -12.57 13.01
N LEU A 123 -11.02 -11.67 12.03
CA LEU A 123 -9.98 -10.65 12.13
C LEU A 123 -10.33 -9.56 13.17
N PHE A 124 -11.60 -9.19 13.27
CA PHE A 124 -12.04 -8.21 14.28
C PHE A 124 -11.90 -8.73 15.71
N GLY A 125 -12.06 -10.05 15.90
CA GLY A 125 -11.81 -10.68 17.19
C GLY A 125 -10.33 -10.88 17.51
N ALA A 126 -9.47 -10.93 16.48
CA ALA A 126 -8.04 -11.21 16.63
C ALA A 126 -7.19 -9.96 16.84
N TYR A 127 -7.55 -8.84 16.24
CA TYR A 127 -6.78 -7.59 16.26
C TYR A 127 -7.66 -6.39 16.60
N ALA A 128 -7.08 -5.47 17.38
CA ALA A 128 -7.71 -4.20 17.69
C ALA A 128 -7.70 -3.28 16.45
N TRP A 129 -8.76 -2.50 16.25
CA TRP A 129 -8.92 -1.59 15.11
C TRP A 129 -7.72 -0.63 14.91
N TRP A 130 -7.09 -0.18 15.99
CA TRP A 130 -5.95 0.73 15.94
C TRP A 130 -4.69 0.08 15.32
N GLN A 131 -4.58 -1.26 15.32
CA GLN A 131 -3.45 -1.97 14.69
C GLN A 131 -3.52 -1.86 13.16
N PHE A 132 -4.72 -1.83 12.60
CA PHE A 132 -4.92 -1.54 11.18
C PHE A 132 -4.60 -0.09 10.85
N GLY A 133 -5.03 0.87 11.72
CA GLY A 133 -4.67 2.27 11.58
C GLY A 133 -3.15 2.50 11.57
N ILE A 134 -2.40 1.83 12.45
CA ILE A 134 -0.93 1.89 12.44
C ILE A 134 -0.36 1.32 11.13
N ALA A 135 -0.82 0.17 10.66
CA ALA A 135 -0.37 -0.41 9.41
C ALA A 135 -0.57 0.56 8.24
N ASN A 136 -1.76 1.13 8.12
CA ASN A 136 -2.11 2.10 7.08
C ASN A 136 -1.33 3.41 7.21
N LEU A 137 -1.06 3.88 8.43
CA LEU A 137 -0.22 5.04 8.67
C LEU A 137 1.22 4.81 8.20
N ILE A 138 1.81 3.66 8.52
CA ILE A 138 3.16 3.29 8.06
C ILE A 138 3.18 3.23 6.52
N ALA A 139 2.20 2.59 5.90
CA ALA A 139 2.10 2.52 4.45
C ALA A 139 1.99 3.91 3.82
N ALA A 140 1.10 4.77 4.33
CA ALA A 140 0.92 6.13 3.84
C ALA A 140 2.20 6.97 3.96
N LEU A 141 2.92 6.85 5.08
CA LEU A 141 4.19 7.54 5.28
C LEU A 141 5.27 7.10 4.29
N LEU A 142 5.42 5.78 4.07
CA LEU A 142 6.42 5.25 3.15
C LEU A 142 6.10 5.58 1.70
N MET A 143 4.85 5.38 1.28
CA MET A 143 4.37 5.70 -0.07
C MET A 143 4.47 7.19 -0.35
N GLY A 144 3.95 8.02 0.55
CA GLY A 144 3.96 9.48 0.43
C GLY A 144 5.38 10.04 0.39
N ARG A 145 6.27 9.55 1.27
CA ARG A 145 7.69 9.95 1.28
C ARG A 145 8.39 9.57 -0.03
N TYR A 146 8.12 8.38 -0.56
CA TYR A 146 8.70 7.93 -1.82
C TYR A 146 8.22 8.81 -2.98
N ILE A 147 6.92 9.01 -3.14
CA ILE A 147 6.32 9.84 -4.19
C ILE A 147 6.87 11.27 -4.10
N TRP A 148 6.91 11.85 -2.89
CA TRP A 148 7.45 13.19 -2.67
C TRP A 148 8.91 13.29 -3.12
N ARG A 149 9.75 12.31 -2.79
CA ARG A 149 11.17 12.28 -3.23
C ARG A 149 11.31 12.12 -4.74
N ALA A 150 10.52 11.24 -5.35
CA ALA A 150 10.54 11.01 -6.80
C ALA A 150 10.22 12.29 -7.58
N HIS A 151 9.30 13.12 -7.05
CA HIS A 151 8.94 14.40 -7.66
C HIS A 151 9.99 15.51 -7.45
N HIS A 152 10.77 15.46 -6.37
CA HIS A 152 11.78 16.47 -6.05
C HIS A 152 13.20 16.09 -6.50
N ALA A 153 13.41 14.86 -6.99
CA ALA A 153 14.70 14.44 -7.53
C ALA A 153 15.04 15.26 -8.78
N LYS A 154 16.16 16.00 -8.72
CA LYS A 154 16.67 16.71 -9.91
C LYS A 154 17.07 15.69 -10.95
N PRO A 155 16.64 15.81 -12.22
CA PRO A 155 17.04 14.88 -13.26
C PRO A 155 18.55 14.94 -13.47
N PHE A 156 19.17 13.74 -13.62
CA PHE A 156 20.63 13.58 -13.72
C PHE A 156 21.31 14.47 -14.76
N TRP A 157 20.64 14.79 -15.86
CA TRP A 157 21.16 15.67 -16.90
C TRP A 157 21.37 17.13 -16.41
N GLN A 158 20.59 17.61 -15.43
CA GLN A 158 20.81 18.95 -14.83
C GLN A 158 22.07 18.98 -13.95
N LEU A 159 22.47 17.86 -13.37
CA LEU A 159 23.71 17.79 -12.60
C LEU A 159 24.93 17.83 -13.52
N ARG A 160 24.81 17.28 -14.73
CA ARG A 160 25.88 17.27 -15.73
C ARG A 160 26.17 18.68 -16.28
N THR A 161 25.12 19.47 -16.56
CA THR A 161 25.29 20.84 -17.05
C THR A 161 25.85 21.81 -16.01
N LEU A 162 25.70 21.52 -14.72
CA LEU A 162 26.31 22.31 -13.65
C LEU A 162 27.80 21.98 -13.48
N HIS A 163 28.24 20.78 -13.83
CA HIS A 163 29.67 20.41 -13.85
C HIS A 163 30.41 21.06 -15.03
N GLU A 164 29.79 21.04 -16.22
CA GLU A 164 30.35 21.66 -17.43
C GLU A 164 30.49 23.21 -17.35
N LYS A 165 29.67 23.85 -16.52
CA LYS A 165 29.75 25.32 -16.33
C LYS A 165 30.79 25.76 -15.28
N ARG A 166 31.42 24.80 -14.59
CA ARG A 166 32.47 25.06 -13.57
C ARG A 166 33.90 24.77 -14.04
N THR A 167 34.04 24.20 -15.22
CA THR A 167 35.32 24.00 -15.92
C THR A 167 35.48 25.05 -17.02
#